data_2d6dfb78b3aa5c51eee20180f68db346
#
_entry.id   2d6dfb78b3aa5c51eee20180f68db346
#
_cell.length_a   1.000
_cell.length_b   1.000
_cell.length_c   1.000
_cell.angle_alpha   90.00
_cell.angle_beta   90.00
_cell.angle_gamma   90.00
#
_symmetry.space_group_name_H-M   'P 1'
#
loop_
_entity.id
_entity.type
_entity.pdbx_description
1 polymer ?
#
loop_
_entity_poly.entity_id
_entity_poly.type
_entity_poly.pdbx_seq_one_letter_code
_entity_poly.pdbx_strand_id
1 'polypeptide(L)'
;MKRFYQYSIEFKKISKNTVISECHHIREFLDIYPVNSNDDLSSISVYDIRNYVSNHMRTLKPSTKGRYITSIRNFFRYLEYENITIDKAIIGLPLTIANWNNKIPTVLSEDEESRLRNFYESNDTHDVRNKLIILLQLDLGLRSSEIPKLQLNNIHWSTGSILVSDTKTNHNREIPMTTEIGSLLENYVMYFRGKTSNCSLFLSLNPRKKNQSIDTEDVRRVVRHAMKKEKIVGYWKGTHALRRTAASKLYNSKVGLKVTADILGHESLDSTVHYVKVDFETMKSITTPWPGGDLNA
;
A
#
# COMPACT_ATOMS: atom_id res chain seq x y z
N MET A 1 -17.06 20.96 7.34
CA MET A 1 -16.23 20.05 6.51
C MET A 1 -15.12 20.77 5.74
N LYS A 2 -15.36 21.87 4.97
CA LYS A 2 -14.28 22.58 4.26
C LYS A 2 -13.16 23.06 5.19
N ARG A 3 -13.50 23.67 6.33
CA ARG A 3 -12.51 24.14 7.33
C ARG A 3 -11.70 22.98 7.95
N PHE A 4 -12.35 21.87 8.28
CA PHE A 4 -11.66 20.66 8.76
C PHE A 4 -10.66 20.11 7.72
N TYR A 5 -11.06 20.09 6.44
CA TYR A 5 -10.18 19.67 5.35
C TYR A 5 -8.93 20.57 5.28
N GLN A 6 -9.11 21.91 5.27
CA GLN A 6 -8.00 22.87 5.26
C GLN A 6 -7.10 22.71 6.48
N TYR A 7 -7.68 22.65 7.68
CA TYR A 7 -6.94 22.41 8.93
C TYR A 7 -6.09 21.13 8.86
N SER A 8 -6.66 20.05 8.35
CA SER A 8 -5.95 18.77 8.27
C SER A 8 -4.79 18.80 7.27
N ILE A 9 -4.92 19.53 6.16
CA ILE A 9 -3.86 19.69 5.16
C ILE A 9 -2.78 20.66 5.64
N GLU A 10 -3.16 21.82 6.14
CA GLU A 10 -2.25 22.94 6.41
C GLU A 10 -1.52 22.78 7.74
N PHE A 11 -2.22 22.39 8.80
CA PHE A 11 -1.65 22.26 10.13
C PHE A 11 -1.18 20.85 10.46
N LYS A 12 -1.97 19.82 10.16
CA LYS A 12 -1.57 18.43 10.43
C LYS A 12 -0.74 17.80 9.31
N LYS A 13 -0.58 18.47 8.17
CA LYS A 13 0.15 17.96 6.99
C LYS A 13 -0.24 16.55 6.56
N ILE A 14 -1.51 16.20 6.77
CA ILE A 14 -2.05 14.89 6.37
C ILE A 14 -2.23 14.85 4.86
N SER A 15 -2.01 13.70 4.23
CA SER A 15 -2.16 13.56 2.78
C SER A 15 -3.61 13.82 2.34
N LYS A 16 -3.78 14.46 1.17
CA LYS A 16 -5.10 14.77 0.59
C LYS A 16 -6.04 13.56 0.57
N ASN A 17 -5.55 12.40 0.17
CA ASN A 17 -6.36 11.18 0.10
C ASN A 17 -6.83 10.71 1.47
N THR A 18 -6.00 10.85 2.50
CA THR A 18 -6.37 10.52 3.88
C THR A 18 -7.47 11.45 4.36
N VAL A 19 -7.33 12.77 4.15
CA VAL A 19 -8.34 13.75 4.58
C VAL A 19 -9.65 13.57 3.83
N ILE A 20 -9.63 13.25 2.53
CA ILE A 20 -10.84 12.94 1.76
C ILE A 20 -11.57 11.72 2.37
N SER A 21 -10.82 10.68 2.74
CA SER A 21 -11.40 9.49 3.38
C SER A 21 -11.96 9.83 4.77
N GLU A 22 -11.25 10.63 5.57
CA GLU A 22 -11.75 11.09 6.87
C GLU A 22 -13.04 11.91 6.70
N CYS A 23 -13.06 12.85 5.75
CA CYS A 23 -14.25 13.63 5.45
C CYS A 23 -15.45 12.77 5.02
N HIS A 24 -15.22 11.68 4.30
CA HIS A 24 -16.25 10.73 3.92
C HIS A 24 -16.82 10.03 5.16
N HIS A 25 -15.98 9.46 6.00
CA HIS A 25 -16.40 8.79 7.24
C HIS A 25 -17.19 9.73 8.17
N ILE A 26 -16.74 10.98 8.27
CA ILE A 26 -17.42 11.99 9.12
C ILE A 26 -18.79 12.36 8.54
N ARG A 27 -18.91 12.50 7.21
CA ARG A 27 -20.22 12.77 6.59
C ARG A 27 -21.21 11.66 6.85
N GLU A 28 -20.84 10.39 6.62
CA GLU A 28 -21.70 9.24 6.89
C GLU A 28 -22.17 9.20 8.36
N PHE A 29 -21.31 9.60 9.29
CA PHE A 29 -21.70 9.74 10.69
C PHE A 29 -22.70 10.89 10.89
N LEU A 30 -22.44 12.07 10.34
CA LEU A 30 -23.30 13.24 10.49
C LEU A 30 -24.63 13.13 9.70
N ASP A 31 -24.71 12.29 8.69
CA ASP A 31 -25.96 11.98 8.00
C ASP A 31 -26.95 11.25 8.92
N ILE A 32 -26.45 10.52 9.93
CA ILE A 32 -27.26 9.81 10.93
C ILE A 32 -27.53 10.69 12.15
N TYR A 33 -26.58 11.53 12.50
CA TYR A 33 -26.70 12.52 13.58
C TYR A 33 -26.66 13.93 12.98
N PRO A 34 -27.79 14.40 12.42
CA PRO A 34 -27.83 15.64 11.68
C PRO A 34 -27.49 16.83 12.57
N VAL A 35 -26.62 17.69 12.07
CA VAL A 35 -26.06 18.84 12.76
C VAL A 35 -26.38 20.10 11.96
N ASN A 36 -27.13 21.01 12.55
CA ASN A 36 -27.50 22.31 11.96
C ASN A 36 -26.83 23.49 12.69
N SER A 37 -26.35 23.26 13.91
CA SER A 37 -25.74 24.27 14.77
C SER A 37 -24.51 23.73 15.52
N ASN A 38 -23.76 24.62 16.18
CA ASN A 38 -22.69 24.22 17.08
C ASN A 38 -23.23 23.53 18.34
N ASP A 39 -24.43 23.86 18.76
CA ASP A 39 -25.08 23.23 19.91
C ASP A 39 -25.41 21.76 19.61
N ASP A 40 -25.84 21.46 18.38
CA ASP A 40 -26.03 20.07 17.96
C ASP A 40 -24.71 19.27 17.99
N LEU A 41 -23.59 19.89 17.57
CA LEU A 41 -22.27 19.27 17.69
C LEU A 41 -21.88 19.02 19.14
N SER A 42 -22.20 19.98 20.03
CA SER A 42 -21.92 19.88 21.46
C SER A 42 -22.76 18.83 22.16
N SER A 43 -23.93 18.51 21.63
CA SER A 43 -24.85 17.50 22.17
C SER A 43 -24.43 16.06 21.85
N ILE A 44 -23.57 15.87 20.84
CA ILE A 44 -23.07 14.53 20.47
C ILE A 44 -22.20 13.98 21.59
N SER A 45 -22.59 12.83 22.09
CA SER A 45 -21.92 12.14 23.19
C SER A 45 -21.12 10.91 22.73
N VAL A 46 -20.31 10.38 23.62
CA VAL A 46 -19.63 9.10 23.41
C VAL A 46 -20.62 7.95 23.17
N TYR A 47 -21.85 8.05 23.75
CA TYR A 47 -22.90 7.07 23.57
C TYR A 47 -23.39 7.01 22.13
N ASP A 48 -23.54 8.15 21.48
CA ASP A 48 -23.97 8.24 20.08
C ASP A 48 -22.97 7.59 19.16
N ILE A 49 -21.67 7.76 19.41
CA ILE A 49 -20.62 7.11 18.63
C ILE A 49 -20.63 5.59 18.85
N ARG A 50 -20.83 5.13 20.10
CA ARG A 50 -20.98 3.69 20.38
C ARG A 50 -22.18 3.10 19.67
N ASN A 51 -23.32 3.77 19.69
CA ASN A 51 -24.53 3.38 18.96
C ASN A 51 -24.29 3.31 17.44
N TYR A 52 -23.61 4.32 16.90
CA TYR A 52 -23.22 4.33 15.49
C TYR A 52 -22.41 3.09 15.12
N VAL A 53 -21.36 2.80 15.89
CA VAL A 53 -20.50 1.63 15.66
C VAL A 53 -21.25 0.32 15.82
N SER A 54 -22.15 0.20 16.81
CA SER A 54 -22.89 -1.04 17.10
C SER A 54 -23.97 -1.33 16.08
N ASN A 55 -24.69 -0.29 15.62
CA ASN A 55 -25.87 -0.44 14.78
C ASN A 55 -25.54 -0.32 13.28
N HIS A 56 -24.78 0.71 12.90
CA HIS A 56 -24.52 1.02 11.49
C HIS A 56 -23.26 0.34 10.94
N MET A 57 -22.32 -0.06 11.81
CA MET A 57 -21.09 -0.70 11.38
C MET A 57 -21.04 -2.19 11.72
N ARG A 58 -22.16 -2.81 12.08
CA ARG A 58 -22.20 -4.20 12.57
C ARG A 58 -21.49 -5.17 11.63
N THR A 59 -21.66 -5.02 10.33
CA THR A 59 -21.10 -5.90 9.30
C THR A 59 -19.65 -5.55 8.89
N LEU A 60 -19.14 -4.40 9.32
CA LEU A 60 -17.81 -3.95 8.94
C LEU A 60 -16.72 -4.66 9.76
N LYS A 61 -15.56 -4.85 9.12
CA LYS A 61 -14.37 -5.42 9.77
C LYS A 61 -13.85 -4.50 10.88
N PRO A 62 -13.25 -5.06 11.95
CA PRO A 62 -12.69 -4.28 13.05
C PRO A 62 -11.73 -3.18 12.59
N SER A 63 -10.85 -3.46 11.62
CA SER A 63 -9.92 -2.47 11.05
C SER A 63 -10.63 -1.32 10.34
N THR A 64 -11.77 -1.57 9.70
CA THR A 64 -12.60 -0.53 9.07
C THR A 64 -13.27 0.32 10.14
N LYS A 65 -13.88 -0.32 11.17
CA LYS A 65 -14.46 0.39 12.33
C LYS A 65 -13.43 1.31 12.98
N GLY A 66 -12.22 0.82 13.19
CA GLY A 66 -11.12 1.61 13.77
C GLY A 66 -10.79 2.87 12.95
N ARG A 67 -10.85 2.80 11.60
CA ARG A 67 -10.65 3.98 10.74
C ARG A 67 -11.75 5.02 10.94
N TYR A 68 -13.02 4.61 10.98
CA TYR A 68 -14.14 5.51 11.24
C TYR A 68 -14.00 6.20 12.60
N ILE A 69 -13.73 5.42 13.66
CA ILE A 69 -13.52 5.98 15.00
C ILE A 69 -12.36 6.98 15.00
N THR A 70 -11.26 6.67 14.31
CA THR A 70 -10.12 7.59 14.17
C THR A 70 -10.53 8.88 13.47
N SER A 71 -11.29 8.80 12.37
CA SER A 71 -11.78 9.97 11.64
C SER A 71 -12.70 10.84 12.49
N ILE A 72 -13.63 10.23 13.23
CA ILE A 72 -14.53 10.93 14.14
C ILE A 72 -13.73 11.62 15.26
N ARG A 73 -12.80 10.90 15.91
CA ARG A 73 -11.94 11.48 16.95
C ARG A 73 -11.12 12.66 16.43
N ASN A 74 -10.57 12.57 15.22
CA ASN A 74 -9.83 13.66 14.60
C ASN A 74 -10.71 14.88 14.33
N PHE A 75 -11.96 14.66 13.95
CA PHE A 75 -12.93 15.72 13.77
C PHE A 75 -13.30 16.40 15.08
N PHE A 76 -13.56 15.65 16.14
CA PHE A 76 -13.87 16.22 17.47
C PHE A 76 -12.67 16.96 18.07
N ARG A 77 -11.43 16.50 17.86
CA ARG A 77 -10.23 17.28 18.22
C ARG A 77 -10.13 18.59 17.45
N TYR A 78 -10.55 18.61 16.20
CA TYR A 78 -10.64 19.85 15.42
C TYR A 78 -11.72 20.78 15.98
N LEU A 79 -12.88 20.27 16.38
CA LEU A 79 -13.94 21.08 17.02
C LEU A 79 -13.44 21.70 18.35
N GLU A 80 -12.72 20.94 19.16
CA GLU A 80 -12.07 21.46 20.37
C GLU A 80 -11.07 22.58 20.04
N TYR A 81 -10.27 22.43 18.99
CA TYR A 81 -9.37 23.47 18.49
C TYR A 81 -10.12 24.74 18.05
N GLU A 82 -11.31 24.61 17.46
CA GLU A 82 -12.20 25.73 17.09
C GLU A 82 -13.00 26.30 18.30
N ASN A 83 -12.66 25.90 19.51
CA ASN A 83 -13.33 26.29 20.76
C ASN A 83 -14.82 25.90 20.83
N ILE A 84 -15.23 24.86 20.12
CA ILE A 84 -16.56 24.27 20.25
C ILE A 84 -16.56 23.30 21.41
N THR A 85 -17.51 23.44 22.33
CA THR A 85 -17.66 22.52 23.46
C THR A 85 -18.00 21.12 22.95
N ILE A 86 -17.29 20.10 23.42
CA ILE A 86 -17.47 18.70 23.02
C ILE A 86 -17.44 17.78 24.24
N ASP A 87 -18.03 16.59 24.10
CA ASP A 87 -17.77 15.49 25.03
C ASP A 87 -16.34 14.99 24.88
N LYS A 88 -15.46 15.32 25.84
CA LYS A 88 -14.04 14.91 25.82
C LYS A 88 -13.83 13.40 25.86
N ALA A 89 -14.82 12.62 26.32
CA ALA A 89 -14.77 11.17 26.30
C ALA A 89 -14.68 10.62 24.86
N ILE A 90 -15.16 11.37 23.86
CA ILE A 90 -15.04 10.99 22.44
C ILE A 90 -13.58 10.91 22.00
N ILE A 91 -12.76 11.86 22.43
CA ILE A 91 -11.32 11.89 22.09
C ILE A 91 -10.59 10.69 22.71
N GLY A 92 -11.04 10.25 23.88
CA GLY A 92 -10.49 9.12 24.62
C GLY A 92 -11.01 7.73 24.20
N LEU A 93 -11.99 7.67 23.25
CA LEU A 93 -12.52 6.38 22.80
C LEU A 93 -11.41 5.41 22.41
N PRO A 94 -11.37 4.20 22.97
CA PRO A 94 -10.41 3.20 22.53
C PRO A 94 -10.65 2.85 21.06
N LEU A 95 -9.59 2.74 20.30
CA LEU A 95 -9.67 2.11 18.99
C LEU A 95 -10.10 0.66 19.19
N THR A 96 -11.01 0.17 18.34
CA THR A 96 -11.34 -1.26 18.35
C THR A 96 -10.03 -2.04 18.31
N ILE A 97 -9.85 -2.95 19.26
CA ILE A 97 -8.67 -3.82 19.28
C ILE A 97 -8.63 -4.49 17.91
N ALA A 98 -7.65 -4.12 17.11
CA ALA A 98 -7.38 -4.85 15.89
C ALA A 98 -7.15 -6.29 16.36
N ASN A 99 -8.01 -7.22 15.97
CA ASN A 99 -7.71 -8.63 16.17
C ASN A 99 -6.30 -8.83 15.63
N TRP A 100 -5.39 -9.20 16.49
CA TRP A 100 -4.08 -9.69 16.11
C TRP A 100 -4.32 -10.90 15.25
N ASN A 101 -4.68 -10.65 13.99
CA ASN A 101 -4.74 -11.70 13.00
C ASN A 101 -3.27 -12.08 12.74
N ASN A 102 -2.80 -13.09 13.45
CA ASN A 102 -1.55 -13.80 13.19
C ASN A 102 -1.59 -14.53 11.82
N LYS A 103 -2.38 -14.03 10.89
CA LYS A 103 -2.40 -14.56 9.53
C LYS A 103 -1.12 -14.11 8.86
N ILE A 104 -0.26 -15.08 8.62
CA ILE A 104 0.94 -14.90 7.80
C ILE A 104 0.51 -14.22 6.49
N PRO A 105 1.15 -13.09 6.11
CA PRO A 105 0.79 -12.39 4.89
C PRO A 105 0.87 -13.33 3.69
N THR A 106 -0.18 -13.40 2.91
CA THR A 106 -0.23 -14.25 1.73
C THR A 106 0.75 -13.70 0.68
N VAL A 107 1.72 -14.50 0.31
CA VAL A 107 2.61 -14.31 -0.83
C VAL A 107 2.13 -15.13 -2.02
N LEU A 108 2.62 -14.85 -3.21
CA LEU A 108 2.39 -15.69 -4.38
C LEU A 108 3.16 -17.00 -4.23
N SER A 109 2.59 -18.11 -4.70
CA SER A 109 3.33 -19.34 -4.91
C SER A 109 4.30 -19.17 -6.09
N GLU A 110 5.28 -20.05 -6.19
CA GLU A 110 6.24 -20.04 -7.31
C GLU A 110 5.54 -20.20 -8.67
N ASP A 111 4.51 -21.04 -8.74
CA ASP A 111 3.69 -21.20 -9.93
C ASP A 111 2.91 -19.93 -10.29
N GLU A 112 2.24 -19.31 -9.30
CA GLU A 112 1.51 -18.04 -9.51
C GLU A 112 2.44 -16.91 -9.96
N GLU A 113 3.64 -16.87 -9.39
CA GLU A 113 4.66 -15.90 -9.76
C GLU A 113 5.14 -16.13 -11.20
N SER A 114 5.46 -17.37 -11.56
CA SER A 114 5.91 -17.75 -12.90
C SER A 114 4.85 -17.38 -13.95
N ARG A 115 3.58 -17.68 -13.68
CA ARG A 115 2.48 -17.31 -14.58
C ARG A 115 2.34 -15.80 -14.74
N LEU A 116 2.48 -15.01 -13.67
CA LEU A 116 2.44 -13.54 -13.78
C LEU A 116 3.64 -12.98 -14.52
N ARG A 117 4.83 -13.54 -14.31
CA ARG A 117 6.07 -13.14 -15.00
C ARG A 117 5.96 -13.33 -16.51
N ASN A 118 5.32 -14.41 -16.94
CA ASN A 118 5.19 -14.80 -18.34
C ASN A 118 3.87 -14.36 -18.98
N PHE A 119 3.00 -13.66 -18.25
CA PHE A 119 1.68 -13.30 -18.77
C PHE A 119 1.73 -12.31 -19.94
N TYR A 120 2.65 -11.36 -19.92
CA TYR A 120 2.86 -10.36 -20.97
C TYR A 120 4.12 -10.75 -21.79
N GLU A 121 3.96 -11.56 -22.82
CA GLU A 121 5.08 -12.10 -23.60
C GLU A 121 5.16 -11.57 -25.04
N SER A 122 4.08 -10.94 -25.55
CA SER A 122 4.15 -10.38 -26.87
C SER A 122 5.12 -9.19 -26.93
N ASN A 123 5.77 -9.03 -28.07
CA ASN A 123 6.73 -7.94 -28.27
C ASN A 123 6.01 -6.70 -28.83
N ASP A 124 4.95 -6.27 -28.16
CA ASP A 124 4.23 -5.04 -28.48
C ASP A 124 4.34 -4.02 -27.31
N THR A 125 3.95 -2.79 -27.60
CA THR A 125 4.05 -1.68 -26.62
C THR A 125 3.26 -1.94 -25.34
N HIS A 126 2.10 -2.61 -25.42
CA HIS A 126 1.27 -2.91 -24.25
C HIS A 126 1.95 -3.93 -23.37
N ASP A 127 2.42 -5.02 -23.93
CA ASP A 127 2.96 -6.14 -23.18
C ASP A 127 4.32 -5.82 -22.58
N VAL A 128 5.22 -5.21 -23.37
CA VAL A 128 6.55 -4.81 -22.87
C VAL A 128 6.42 -3.84 -21.68
N ARG A 129 5.55 -2.81 -21.80
CA ARG A 129 5.29 -1.87 -20.70
C ARG A 129 4.67 -2.57 -19.49
N ASN A 130 3.68 -3.41 -19.71
CA ASN A 130 2.93 -4.05 -18.63
C ASN A 130 3.76 -5.13 -17.92
N LYS A 131 4.61 -5.86 -18.66
CA LYS A 131 5.61 -6.78 -18.09
C LYS A 131 6.56 -6.04 -17.15
N LEU A 132 7.11 -4.90 -17.58
CA LEU A 132 7.96 -4.05 -16.73
C LEU A 132 7.25 -3.64 -15.44
N ILE A 133 5.98 -3.20 -15.52
CA ILE A 133 5.19 -2.82 -14.35
C ILE A 133 5.05 -3.99 -13.36
N ILE A 134 4.89 -5.21 -13.84
CA ILE A 134 4.81 -6.41 -12.99
C ILE A 134 6.18 -6.71 -12.38
N LEU A 135 7.25 -6.74 -13.16
CA LEU A 135 8.59 -7.09 -12.68
C LEU A 135 9.14 -6.06 -11.67
N LEU A 136 8.90 -4.77 -11.87
CA LEU A 136 9.27 -3.74 -10.91
C LEU A 136 8.61 -3.94 -9.53
N GLN A 137 7.40 -4.51 -9.48
CA GLN A 137 6.74 -4.84 -8.22
C GLN A 137 7.16 -6.21 -7.68
N LEU A 138 7.36 -7.19 -8.55
CA LEU A 138 7.62 -8.58 -8.19
C LEU A 138 9.06 -8.82 -7.76
N ASP A 139 10.02 -8.15 -8.42
CA ASP A 139 11.45 -8.33 -8.16
C ASP A 139 12.02 -7.21 -7.28
N LEU A 140 11.68 -5.95 -7.58
CA LEU A 140 12.20 -4.79 -6.83
C LEU A 140 11.25 -4.32 -5.72
N GLY A 141 10.05 -4.88 -5.62
CA GLY A 141 9.09 -4.57 -4.58
C GLY A 141 8.55 -3.14 -4.61
N LEU A 142 8.55 -2.44 -5.75
CA LEU A 142 8.04 -1.08 -5.85
C LEU A 142 6.57 -1.00 -5.48
N ARG A 143 6.17 0.08 -4.80
CA ARG A 143 4.74 0.36 -4.55
C ARG A 143 4.06 0.79 -5.85
N SER A 144 2.78 0.45 -5.99
CA SER A 144 1.99 0.90 -7.16
C SER A 144 1.96 2.41 -7.34
N SER A 145 2.17 3.18 -6.27
CA SER A 145 2.22 4.65 -6.30
C SER A 145 3.61 5.22 -6.64
N GLU A 146 4.65 4.39 -6.61
CA GLU A 146 6.02 4.79 -6.95
C GLU A 146 6.25 4.69 -8.46
N ILE A 147 5.71 3.66 -9.11
CA ILE A 147 5.90 3.39 -10.54
C ILE A 147 5.49 4.57 -11.45
N PRO A 148 4.32 5.22 -11.26
CA PRO A 148 3.94 6.38 -12.07
C PRO A 148 4.85 7.59 -11.93
N LYS A 149 5.61 7.67 -10.83
CA LYS A 149 6.51 8.78 -10.53
C LYS A 149 7.91 8.59 -11.11
N LEU A 150 8.23 7.39 -11.60
CA LEU A 150 9.51 7.13 -12.23
C LEU A 150 9.68 7.99 -13.48
N GLN A 151 10.84 8.61 -13.60
CA GLN A 151 11.26 9.42 -14.74
C GLN A 151 12.46 8.76 -15.43
N LEU A 152 12.72 9.15 -16.66
CA LEU A 152 13.86 8.64 -17.42
C LEU A 152 15.20 8.88 -16.72
N ASN A 153 15.36 10.05 -16.06
CA ASN A 153 16.56 10.38 -15.29
C ASN A 153 16.69 9.62 -13.95
N ASN A 154 15.69 8.87 -13.55
CA ASN A 154 15.79 7.97 -12.39
C ASN A 154 16.47 6.66 -12.74
N ILE A 155 16.73 6.38 -14.01
CA ILE A 155 17.40 5.17 -14.46
C ILE A 155 18.89 5.48 -14.62
N HIS A 156 19.70 4.94 -13.74
CA HIS A 156 21.15 5.07 -13.76
C HIS A 156 21.74 3.88 -14.53
N TRP A 157 21.88 4.05 -15.84
CA TRP A 157 22.34 2.99 -16.75
C TRP A 157 23.77 2.52 -16.44
N SER A 158 24.64 3.44 -16.03
CA SER A 158 26.05 3.13 -15.72
C SER A 158 26.22 2.27 -14.49
N THR A 159 25.36 2.43 -13.49
CA THR A 159 25.37 1.65 -12.24
C THR A 159 24.36 0.51 -12.25
N GLY A 160 23.48 0.43 -13.24
CA GLY A 160 22.42 -0.57 -13.32
C GLY A 160 21.40 -0.44 -12.19
N SER A 161 21.01 0.79 -11.84
CA SER A 161 20.12 1.03 -10.69
C SER A 161 18.96 1.98 -11.02
N ILE A 162 17.93 1.96 -10.19
CA ILE A 162 16.77 2.83 -10.26
C ILE A 162 16.68 3.66 -8.98
N LEU A 163 16.64 4.99 -9.11
CA LEU A 163 16.38 5.91 -8.02
C LEU A 163 14.87 6.02 -7.79
N VAL A 164 14.39 5.54 -6.65
CA VAL A 164 12.98 5.62 -6.25
C VAL A 164 12.82 6.71 -5.21
N SER A 165 12.08 7.77 -5.57
CA SER A 165 11.79 8.89 -4.68
C SER A 165 10.48 8.63 -3.93
N ASP A 166 10.52 8.64 -2.60
CA ASP A 166 9.32 8.60 -1.77
C ASP A 166 8.91 10.02 -1.38
N THR A 167 7.85 10.52 -1.99
CA THR A 167 7.32 11.85 -1.71
C THR A 167 6.61 11.96 -0.36
N LYS A 168 6.35 10.86 0.30
CA LYS A 168 5.66 10.85 1.60
C LYS A 168 6.63 11.01 2.76
N THR A 169 7.82 10.42 2.64
CA THR A 169 8.83 10.37 3.71
C THR A 169 10.10 11.15 3.38
N ASN A 170 10.19 11.68 2.16
CA ASN A 170 11.38 12.34 1.61
C ASN A 170 12.65 11.48 1.62
N HIS A 171 12.49 10.15 1.71
CA HIS A 171 13.57 9.19 1.64
C HIS A 171 13.70 8.62 0.23
N ASN A 172 14.75 9.03 -0.46
CA ASN A 172 15.13 8.43 -1.73
C ASN A 172 15.90 7.13 -1.46
N ARG A 173 15.67 6.12 -2.29
CA ARG A 173 16.45 4.89 -2.28
C ARG A 173 16.85 4.47 -3.67
N GLU A 174 18.03 3.94 -3.77
CA GLU A 174 18.55 3.39 -5.02
C GLU A 174 18.47 1.86 -4.96
N ILE A 175 17.88 1.28 -6.00
CA ILE A 175 17.63 -0.18 -6.06
C ILE A 175 18.33 -0.73 -7.28
N PRO A 176 19.20 -1.74 -7.14
CA PRO A 176 19.85 -2.38 -8.28
C PRO A 176 18.81 -3.09 -9.15
N MET A 177 18.97 -2.99 -10.47
CA MET A 177 18.13 -3.70 -11.44
C MET A 177 18.65 -5.12 -11.65
N THR A 178 17.73 -6.05 -11.87
CA THR A 178 18.11 -7.35 -12.46
C THR A 178 18.45 -7.17 -13.94
N THR A 179 19.24 -8.09 -14.50
CA THR A 179 19.54 -8.06 -15.95
C THR A 179 18.27 -8.08 -16.79
N GLU A 180 17.27 -8.86 -16.40
CA GLU A 180 15.98 -8.92 -17.10
C GLU A 180 15.29 -7.57 -17.13
N ILE A 181 15.20 -6.88 -15.98
CA ILE A 181 14.58 -5.54 -15.90
C ILE A 181 15.38 -4.52 -16.71
N GLY A 182 16.72 -4.54 -16.61
CA GLY A 182 17.58 -3.61 -17.35
C GLY A 182 17.38 -3.74 -18.86
N SER A 183 17.48 -4.97 -19.39
CA SER A 183 17.31 -5.23 -20.82
C SER A 183 15.89 -4.89 -21.31
N LEU A 184 14.86 -5.19 -20.51
CA LEU A 184 13.48 -4.88 -20.88
C LEU A 184 13.20 -3.37 -20.80
N LEU A 185 13.80 -2.65 -19.85
CA LEU A 185 13.73 -1.18 -19.77
C LEU A 185 14.40 -0.52 -20.96
N GLU A 186 15.59 -0.97 -21.34
CA GLU A 186 16.30 -0.47 -22.52
C GLU A 186 15.44 -0.65 -23.77
N ASN A 187 14.93 -1.88 -23.97
CA ASN A 187 14.03 -2.18 -25.09
C ASN A 187 12.78 -1.28 -25.09
N TYR A 188 12.14 -1.11 -23.92
CA TYR A 188 10.97 -0.25 -23.80
C TYR A 188 11.28 1.21 -24.13
N VAL A 189 12.35 1.76 -23.61
CA VAL A 189 12.72 3.19 -23.80
C VAL A 189 13.13 3.45 -25.24
N MET A 190 13.88 2.54 -25.86
CA MET A 190 14.40 2.72 -27.21
C MET A 190 13.34 2.54 -28.30
N TYR A 191 12.44 1.56 -28.13
CA TYR A 191 11.56 1.12 -29.24
C TYR A 191 10.08 1.31 -28.99
N PHE A 192 9.62 1.29 -27.72
CA PHE A 192 8.18 1.23 -27.43
C PHE A 192 7.61 2.47 -26.73
N ARG A 193 8.41 3.17 -25.96
CA ARG A 193 7.91 4.34 -25.19
C ARG A 193 7.48 5.51 -26.10
N GLY A 194 8.08 5.67 -27.25
CA GLY A 194 7.87 6.82 -28.12
C GLY A 194 8.60 8.09 -27.66
N LYS A 195 8.86 8.98 -28.61
CA LYS A 195 9.52 10.26 -28.37
C LYS A 195 8.50 11.32 -27.95
N THR A 196 8.71 11.96 -26.80
CA THR A 196 7.84 13.01 -26.26
C THR A 196 8.65 13.90 -25.30
N SER A 197 8.21 15.13 -25.06
CA SER A 197 8.77 16.03 -24.05
C SER A 197 8.46 15.60 -22.61
N ASN A 198 7.53 14.67 -22.40
CA ASN A 198 7.23 14.13 -21.07
C ASN A 198 8.37 13.23 -20.59
N CYS A 199 8.98 13.57 -19.45
CA CYS A 199 10.10 12.82 -18.88
C CYS A 199 9.66 11.57 -18.07
N SER A 200 8.35 11.33 -17.88
CA SER A 200 7.87 10.14 -17.15
C SER A 200 8.29 8.86 -17.84
N LEU A 201 8.79 7.88 -17.09
CA LEU A 201 9.21 6.59 -17.65
C LEU A 201 8.05 5.90 -18.39
N PHE A 202 6.90 5.78 -17.72
CA PHE A 202 5.73 5.11 -18.26
C PHE A 202 4.68 6.08 -18.75
N LEU A 203 4.28 5.91 -20.01
CA LEU A 203 3.26 6.72 -20.66
C LEU A 203 1.95 5.94 -20.83
N SER A 204 0.85 6.69 -20.82
CA SER A 204 -0.47 6.14 -21.06
C SER A 204 -0.62 5.69 -22.51
N LEU A 205 -1.13 4.49 -22.71
CA LEU A 205 -1.50 3.95 -24.03
C LEU A 205 -2.96 4.27 -24.40
N ASN A 206 -3.67 4.99 -23.54
CA ASN A 206 -5.01 5.46 -23.84
C ASN A 206 -4.92 6.64 -24.83
N PRO A 207 -5.56 6.56 -26.01
CA PRO A 207 -5.54 7.65 -26.98
C PRO A 207 -5.98 9.00 -26.45
N ARG A 208 -6.93 9.02 -25.48
CA ARG A 208 -7.40 10.25 -24.82
C ARG A 208 -6.38 10.87 -23.86
N LYS A 209 -5.39 10.10 -23.41
CA LYS A 209 -4.32 10.51 -22.49
C LYS A 209 -2.94 10.37 -23.16
N LYS A 210 -2.88 10.54 -24.47
CA LYS A 210 -1.63 10.36 -25.23
C LYS A 210 -0.52 11.22 -24.65
N ASN A 211 0.65 10.64 -24.48
CA ASN A 211 1.86 11.29 -23.91
C ASN A 211 1.72 11.75 -22.44
N GLN A 212 0.65 11.43 -21.73
CA GLN A 212 0.57 11.67 -20.29
C GLN A 212 1.18 10.49 -19.53
N SER A 213 1.68 10.76 -18.32
CA SER A 213 2.11 9.69 -17.41
C SER A 213 0.93 8.80 -17.02
N ILE A 214 1.20 7.52 -16.76
CA ILE A 214 0.22 6.64 -16.13
C ILE A 214 -0.05 7.10 -14.69
N ASP A 215 -1.19 6.69 -14.14
CA ASP A 215 -1.51 6.89 -12.72
C ASP A 215 -1.43 5.56 -11.93
N THR A 216 -1.59 5.67 -10.62
CA THR A 216 -1.55 4.50 -9.72
C THR A 216 -2.64 3.47 -10.05
N GLU A 217 -3.77 3.91 -10.57
CA GLU A 217 -4.87 3.03 -10.94
C GLU A 217 -4.57 2.27 -12.24
N ASP A 218 -3.84 2.89 -13.17
CA ASP A 218 -3.35 2.21 -14.37
C ASP A 218 -2.43 1.04 -13.99
N VAL A 219 -1.48 1.26 -13.05
CA VAL A 219 -0.60 0.21 -12.52
C VAL A 219 -1.41 -0.92 -11.88
N ARG A 220 -2.38 -0.58 -11.03
CA ARG A 220 -3.26 -1.58 -10.40
C ARG A 220 -4.09 -2.35 -11.41
N ARG A 221 -4.53 -1.70 -12.48
CA ARG A 221 -5.31 -2.32 -13.57
C ARG A 221 -4.49 -3.37 -14.30
N VAL A 222 -3.21 -3.08 -14.62
CA VAL A 222 -2.29 -4.04 -15.24
C VAL A 222 -2.18 -5.31 -14.40
N VAL A 223 -1.89 -5.17 -13.10
CA VAL A 223 -1.72 -6.31 -12.20
C VAL A 223 -3.03 -7.09 -12.02
N ARG A 224 -4.15 -6.38 -11.79
CA ARG A 224 -5.45 -7.04 -11.63
C ARG A 224 -5.90 -7.77 -12.89
N HIS A 225 -5.59 -7.22 -14.06
CA HIS A 225 -5.89 -7.88 -15.33
C HIS A 225 -5.14 -9.21 -15.47
N ALA A 226 -3.82 -9.20 -15.25
CA ALA A 226 -2.99 -10.39 -15.29
C ALA A 226 -3.45 -11.43 -14.26
N MET A 227 -3.63 -11.03 -13.00
CA MET A 227 -4.11 -11.94 -11.94
C MET A 227 -5.47 -12.57 -12.28
N LYS A 228 -6.40 -11.79 -12.82
CA LYS A 228 -7.73 -12.29 -13.22
C LYS A 228 -7.64 -13.32 -14.34
N LYS A 229 -6.84 -13.04 -15.36
CA LYS A 229 -6.64 -13.94 -16.50
C LYS A 229 -5.97 -15.25 -16.09
N GLU A 230 -4.95 -15.15 -15.24
CA GLU A 230 -4.24 -16.30 -14.69
C GLU A 230 -4.99 -17.00 -13.54
N LYS A 231 -6.24 -16.59 -13.26
CA LYS A 231 -7.07 -17.18 -12.18
C LYS A 231 -6.37 -17.17 -10.81
N ILE A 232 -5.50 -16.18 -10.57
CA ILE A 232 -4.84 -15.99 -9.28
C ILE A 232 -5.83 -15.29 -8.36
N VAL A 233 -6.54 -16.09 -7.56
CA VAL A 233 -7.60 -15.62 -6.66
C VAL A 233 -7.18 -15.76 -5.20
N GLY A 234 -7.66 -14.89 -4.35
CA GLY A 234 -7.43 -14.95 -2.89
C GLY A 234 -7.67 -13.63 -2.22
N TYR A 235 -8.00 -13.72 -0.93
CA TYR A 235 -8.26 -12.58 -0.09
C TYR A 235 -7.01 -11.77 0.11
N TRP A 236 -6.54 -10.86 -0.35
CA TRP A 236 -5.29 -10.09 -0.29
C TRP A 236 -4.37 -10.23 -1.53
N LYS A 237 -4.82 -10.87 -2.58
CA LYS A 237 -4.08 -10.86 -3.84
C LYS A 237 -4.36 -9.54 -4.57
N GLY A 238 -3.34 -8.93 -5.09
CA GLY A 238 -3.31 -7.64 -5.76
C GLY A 238 -1.89 -7.10 -5.74
N THR A 239 -1.71 -5.84 -6.05
CA THR A 239 -0.36 -5.23 -6.13
C THR A 239 0.47 -5.38 -4.85
N HIS A 240 -0.18 -5.41 -3.67
CA HIS A 240 0.53 -5.68 -2.41
C HIS A 240 1.03 -7.11 -2.27
N ALA A 241 0.43 -8.09 -2.96
CA ALA A 241 0.93 -9.46 -2.95
C ALA A 241 2.27 -9.57 -3.68
N LEU A 242 2.44 -8.88 -4.82
CA LEU A 242 3.70 -8.84 -5.54
C LEU A 242 4.82 -8.30 -4.64
N ARG A 243 4.60 -7.15 -4.02
CA ARG A 243 5.57 -6.54 -3.12
C ARG A 243 5.87 -7.43 -1.90
N ARG A 244 4.89 -8.15 -1.35
CA ARG A 244 5.12 -9.11 -0.26
C ARG A 244 5.97 -10.29 -0.72
N THR A 245 5.73 -10.78 -1.92
CA THR A 245 6.54 -11.83 -2.53
C THR A 245 7.99 -11.38 -2.71
N ALA A 246 8.21 -10.16 -3.24
CA ALA A 246 9.54 -9.55 -3.31
C ALA A 246 10.21 -9.44 -1.92
N ALA A 247 9.46 -8.95 -0.92
CA ALA A 247 9.96 -8.83 0.45
C ALA A 247 10.37 -10.18 1.05
N SER A 248 9.56 -11.21 0.87
CA SER A 248 9.87 -12.56 1.34
C SER A 248 11.09 -13.15 0.64
N LYS A 249 11.24 -12.93 -0.66
CA LYS A 249 12.42 -13.37 -1.41
C LYS A 249 13.69 -12.69 -0.94
N LEU A 250 13.67 -11.36 -0.79
CA LEU A 250 14.82 -10.60 -0.27
C LEU A 250 15.23 -11.07 1.11
N TYR A 251 14.25 -11.31 1.98
CA TYR A 251 14.54 -11.83 3.31
C TYR A 251 15.15 -13.24 3.26
N ASN A 252 14.57 -14.15 2.48
CA ASN A 252 15.04 -15.53 2.34
C ASN A 252 16.42 -15.63 1.67
N SER A 253 16.83 -14.61 0.90
CA SER A 253 18.19 -14.53 0.31
C SER A 253 19.28 -14.15 1.34
N LYS A 254 18.95 -14.14 2.64
CA LYS A 254 19.87 -13.88 3.77
C LYS A 254 20.48 -12.46 3.80
N VAL A 255 19.93 -11.51 3.05
CA VAL A 255 20.37 -10.10 3.12
C VAL A 255 20.02 -9.40 4.44
N GLY A 256 19.23 -10.04 5.28
CA GLY A 256 18.84 -9.52 6.59
C GLY A 256 17.63 -8.57 6.54
N LEU A 257 16.99 -8.42 7.71
CA LEU A 257 15.73 -7.67 7.84
C LEU A 257 15.92 -6.17 7.56
N LYS A 258 17.02 -5.58 8.03
CA LYS A 258 17.29 -4.14 7.86
C LYS A 258 17.49 -3.81 6.38
N VAL A 259 18.31 -4.55 5.68
CA VAL A 259 18.58 -4.33 4.24
C VAL A 259 17.30 -4.53 3.43
N THR A 260 16.49 -5.52 3.77
CA THR A 260 15.16 -5.73 3.15
C THR A 260 14.25 -4.52 3.39
N ALA A 261 14.23 -3.96 4.61
CA ALA A 261 13.44 -2.78 4.94
C ALA A 261 13.91 -1.55 4.14
N ASP A 262 15.22 -1.35 4.02
CA ASP A 262 15.83 -0.23 3.30
C ASP A 262 15.52 -0.31 1.80
N ILE A 263 15.69 -1.49 1.17
CA ILE A 263 15.34 -1.73 -0.25
C ILE A 263 13.86 -1.45 -0.50
N LEU A 264 12.99 -1.90 0.39
CA LEU A 264 11.55 -1.68 0.28
C LEU A 264 11.13 -0.25 0.66
N GLY A 265 11.95 0.52 1.35
CA GLY A 265 11.62 1.85 1.88
C GLY A 265 10.51 1.75 2.94
N HIS A 266 10.72 0.93 3.97
CA HIS A 266 9.88 0.85 5.15
C HIS A 266 10.40 1.79 6.23
N GLU A 267 9.55 2.69 6.74
CA GLU A 267 9.88 3.60 7.84
C GLU A 267 10.11 2.86 9.18
N SER A 268 9.44 1.71 9.35
CA SER A 268 9.51 0.88 10.53
C SER A 268 9.86 -0.55 10.17
N LEU A 269 10.76 -1.16 10.94
CA LEU A 269 11.08 -2.57 10.85
C LEU A 269 9.84 -3.44 11.08
N ASP A 270 8.89 -3.00 11.91
CA ASP A 270 7.62 -3.70 12.15
C ASP A 270 6.87 -3.99 10.84
N SER A 271 6.92 -3.05 9.89
CA SER A 271 6.33 -3.26 8.57
C SER A 271 7.00 -4.40 7.80
N THR A 272 8.27 -4.68 8.07
CA THR A 272 9.04 -5.73 7.41
C THR A 272 8.92 -7.07 8.14
N VAL A 273 8.80 -7.06 9.46
CA VAL A 273 8.58 -8.27 10.29
C VAL A 273 7.34 -9.04 9.84
N HIS A 274 6.30 -8.35 9.37
CA HIS A 274 5.10 -9.00 8.83
C HIS A 274 5.34 -9.85 7.58
N TYR A 275 6.49 -9.68 6.90
CA TYR A 275 6.86 -10.47 5.71
C TYR A 275 7.78 -11.65 6.05
N VAL A 276 8.32 -11.66 7.27
CA VAL A 276 9.11 -12.79 7.76
C VAL A 276 8.14 -13.93 8.06
N LYS A 277 8.10 -14.92 7.19
CA LYS A 277 7.60 -16.23 7.57
C LYS A 277 8.55 -16.73 8.65
N VAL A 278 7.99 -17.11 9.79
CA VAL A 278 8.75 -17.94 10.73
C VAL A 278 9.15 -19.20 9.97
N ASP A 279 10.41 -19.28 9.60
CA ASP A 279 10.96 -20.47 8.97
C ASP A 279 11.07 -21.54 10.05
N PHE A 280 10.02 -22.36 10.13
CA PHE A 280 9.94 -23.45 11.09
C PHE A 280 11.10 -24.45 10.95
N GLU A 281 11.62 -24.62 9.73
CA GLU A 281 12.75 -25.53 9.51
C GLU A 281 14.04 -24.92 10.07
N THR A 282 14.29 -23.64 9.87
CA THR A 282 15.41 -22.95 10.52
C THR A 282 15.24 -22.91 12.03
N MET A 283 14.02 -22.71 12.55
CA MET A 283 13.76 -22.78 14.00
C MET A 283 14.04 -24.17 14.55
N LYS A 284 13.63 -25.23 13.87
CA LYS A 284 13.96 -26.60 14.27
C LYS A 284 15.46 -26.85 14.33
N SER A 285 16.23 -26.27 13.43
CA SER A 285 17.69 -26.45 13.38
C SER A 285 18.46 -25.79 14.55
N ILE A 286 17.83 -24.78 15.19
CA ILE A 286 18.43 -24.04 16.34
C ILE A 286 17.80 -24.39 17.69
N THR A 287 16.68 -25.12 17.69
CA THR A 287 16.05 -25.59 18.94
C THR A 287 16.62 -26.95 19.32
N THR A 288 16.99 -27.11 20.59
CA THR A 288 17.28 -28.42 21.14
C THR A 288 16.02 -29.30 21.04
N PRO A 289 16.17 -30.56 20.58
CA PRO A 289 15.02 -31.47 20.53
C PRO A 289 14.33 -31.56 21.90
N TRP A 290 13.00 -31.55 21.91
CA TRP A 290 12.25 -31.77 23.13
C TRP A 290 12.62 -33.13 23.75
N PRO A 291 13.04 -33.21 25.02
CA PRO A 291 13.55 -34.45 25.63
C PRO A 291 12.53 -35.61 25.69
N GLY A 292 11.29 -35.40 25.35
CA GLY A 292 10.24 -36.45 25.35
C GLY A 292 9.63 -36.68 23.96
N GLY A 293 10.20 -36.12 22.89
CA GLY A 293 9.72 -36.36 21.53
C GLY A 293 10.47 -37.54 20.89
N ASP A 294 9.86 -38.71 20.88
CA ASP A 294 10.35 -39.80 20.06
C ASP A 294 10.35 -39.39 18.58
N LEU A 295 11.53 -39.42 17.97
CA LEU A 295 11.74 -39.13 16.56
C LEU A 295 11.29 -40.29 15.63
N ASN A 296 10.49 -41.22 16.15
CA ASN A 296 9.92 -42.35 15.41
C ASN A 296 8.45 -42.54 15.78
N ALA A 297 7.59 -41.74 15.14
CA ALA A 297 6.18 -42.04 14.96
C ALA A 297 5.73 -41.44 13.62
#